data_f9f0c4b0d69b510a0c31eb2d828bdc5b
#
_entry.id   f9f0c4b0d69b510a0c31eb2d828bdc5b
#
_cell.length_a   1.000
_cell.length_b   1.000
_cell.length_c   1.000
_cell.angle_alpha   90.00
_cell.angle_beta   90.00
_cell.angle_gamma   90.00
#
_symmetry.space_group_name_H-M   'P 1'
#
loop_
_entity.id
_entity.type
_entity.pdbx_description
1 polymer ?
#
loop_
_entity_poly.entity_id
_entity_poly.type
_entity_poly.pdbx_seq_one_letter_code
_entity_poly.pdbx_strand_id
1 'polypeptide(L)'
;EGLRDYKLVFLTDRKQLDTQLTSTFSNAQQETIHHAKSVQELKDLLSKDSSDIVTAMVQKFQEKSKDFEFPVLNESEKIIVLADEAHRTQYGTLGAALNIALPNAPRIAFTGTPLIRTQQTTNTFGDYIDTYTIEQAVKDGSTIQILYEGREPSLRVTGDSLDSLFNEYFEDKSEEEKAE
;
A
#
# COMPACT_ATOMS: atom_id res chain seq x y z
N GLU A 1 -27.77 -10.84 -5.78
CA GLU A 1 -28.36 -10.16 -4.58
C GLU A 1 -27.33 -9.72 -3.52
N GLY A 2 -26.06 -10.04 -3.61
CA GLY A 2 -25.18 -9.99 -2.44
C GLY A 2 -24.55 -8.63 -2.08
N LEU A 3 -24.11 -7.79 -3.01
CA LEU A 3 -23.29 -6.60 -2.70
C LEU A 3 -23.97 -5.25 -2.85
N ARG A 4 -25.21 -5.19 -3.32
CA ARG A 4 -25.93 -3.93 -3.54
C ARG A 4 -26.23 -3.14 -2.26
N ASP A 5 -26.23 -3.82 -1.12
CA ASP A 5 -26.50 -3.22 0.19
C ASP A 5 -25.22 -2.87 0.96
N TYR A 6 -24.05 -3.02 0.32
CA TYR A 6 -22.76 -2.78 0.95
C TYR A 6 -22.17 -1.45 0.51
N LYS A 7 -21.56 -0.75 1.46
CA LYS A 7 -20.64 0.34 1.18
C LYS A 7 -19.27 -0.23 0.83
N LEU A 8 -18.70 0.18 -0.30
CA LEU A 8 -17.36 -0.22 -0.72
C LEU A 8 -16.40 0.96 -0.54
N VAL A 9 -15.32 0.74 0.20
CA VAL A 9 -14.30 1.76 0.48
C VAL A 9 -13.01 1.35 -0.20
N PHE A 10 -12.63 2.02 -1.27
CA PHE A 10 -11.39 1.80 -2.00
C PHE A 10 -10.30 2.74 -1.50
N LEU A 11 -9.22 2.15 -0.98
CA LEU A 11 -8.03 2.87 -0.55
C LEU A 11 -6.91 2.67 -1.57
N THR A 12 -6.44 3.76 -2.16
CA THR A 12 -5.39 3.73 -3.16
C THR A 12 -4.18 4.56 -2.73
N ASP A 13 -2.98 4.18 -3.17
CA ASP A 13 -1.76 4.95 -2.94
C ASP A 13 -1.40 5.86 -4.13
N ARG A 14 -1.97 5.62 -5.33
CA ARG A 14 -1.63 6.31 -6.57
C ARG A 14 -2.79 7.14 -7.12
N LYS A 15 -2.52 8.42 -7.42
CA LYS A 15 -3.48 9.32 -8.09
C LYS A 15 -4.05 8.75 -9.38
N GLN A 16 -3.21 8.09 -10.18
CA GLN A 16 -3.64 7.53 -11.46
C GLN A 16 -4.68 6.44 -11.28
N LEU A 17 -4.47 5.54 -10.30
CA LEU A 17 -5.41 4.47 -10.01
C LEU A 17 -6.72 5.01 -9.45
N ASP A 18 -6.65 6.00 -8.58
CA ASP A 18 -7.82 6.69 -8.04
C ASP A 18 -8.68 7.33 -9.15
N THR A 19 -8.05 7.99 -10.12
CA THR A 19 -8.73 8.54 -11.29
C THR A 19 -9.30 7.45 -12.19
N GLN A 20 -8.56 6.37 -12.42
CA GLN A 20 -9.01 5.23 -13.21
C GLN A 20 -10.22 4.54 -12.57
N LEU A 21 -10.17 4.25 -11.28
CA LEU A 21 -11.28 3.64 -10.54
C LEU A 21 -12.52 4.52 -10.63
N THR A 22 -12.37 5.81 -10.37
CA THR A 22 -13.48 6.77 -10.45
C THR A 22 -14.10 6.79 -11.86
N SER A 23 -13.29 6.83 -12.93
CA SER A 23 -13.79 6.84 -14.30
C SER A 23 -14.42 5.50 -14.70
N THR A 24 -13.82 4.38 -14.29
CA THR A 24 -14.33 3.04 -14.61
C THR A 24 -15.68 2.80 -13.94
N PHE A 25 -15.79 3.10 -12.68
CA PHE A 25 -17.04 2.93 -11.95
C PHE A 25 -18.12 3.92 -12.42
N SER A 26 -17.77 5.19 -12.72
CA SER A 26 -18.73 6.16 -13.27
C SER A 26 -19.30 5.74 -14.63
N ASN A 27 -18.52 5.00 -15.41
CA ASN A 27 -18.95 4.51 -16.73
C ASN A 27 -19.67 3.16 -16.66
N ALA A 28 -19.45 2.36 -15.62
CA ALA A 28 -19.91 0.98 -15.57
C ALA A 28 -21.29 0.82 -14.91
N GLN A 29 -21.69 1.69 -13.99
CA GLN A 29 -22.92 1.52 -13.24
C GLN A 29 -23.55 2.85 -12.81
N GLN A 30 -24.85 2.80 -12.50
CA GLN A 30 -25.65 3.93 -11.96
C GLN A 30 -25.38 4.15 -10.46
N GLU A 31 -24.26 3.72 -9.93
CA GLU A 31 -23.93 3.84 -8.51
C GLU A 31 -23.27 5.18 -8.20
N THR A 32 -23.59 5.72 -7.03
CA THR A 32 -23.03 6.98 -6.57
C THR A 32 -21.62 6.75 -6.05
N ILE A 33 -20.64 7.42 -6.68
CA ILE A 33 -19.24 7.35 -6.30
C ILE A 33 -18.85 8.65 -5.61
N HIS A 34 -18.27 8.53 -4.44
CA HIS A 34 -17.75 9.64 -3.66
C HIS A 34 -16.24 9.56 -3.60
N HIS A 35 -15.56 10.63 -4.01
CA HIS A 35 -14.12 10.74 -3.85
C HIS A 35 -13.80 11.64 -2.66
N ALA A 36 -13.30 11.05 -1.56
CA ALA A 36 -12.91 11.79 -0.37
C ALA A 36 -11.65 12.62 -0.62
N LYS A 37 -11.79 13.96 -0.62
CA LYS A 37 -10.69 14.90 -0.86
C LYS A 37 -9.96 15.32 0.43
N SER A 38 -10.56 15.05 1.58
CA SER A 38 -10.01 15.37 2.90
C SER A 38 -10.35 14.27 3.91
N VAL A 39 -9.64 14.30 5.05
CA VAL A 39 -9.91 13.40 6.18
C VAL A 39 -11.33 13.61 6.73
N GLN A 40 -11.77 14.86 6.82
CA GLN A 40 -13.11 15.17 7.32
C GLN A 40 -14.19 14.63 6.38
N GLU A 41 -14.02 14.83 5.07
CA GLU A 41 -14.95 14.31 4.08
C GLU A 41 -15.02 12.78 4.10
N LEU A 42 -13.89 12.09 4.30
CA LEU A 42 -13.89 10.64 4.50
C LEU A 42 -14.67 10.25 5.75
N LYS A 43 -14.44 10.91 6.88
CA LYS A 43 -15.18 10.65 8.12
C LYS A 43 -16.69 10.80 7.90
N ASP A 44 -17.09 11.87 7.23
CA ASP A 44 -18.51 12.17 6.94
C ASP A 44 -19.13 11.11 6.02
N LEU A 45 -18.38 10.62 5.01
CA LEU A 45 -18.83 9.55 4.11
C LEU A 45 -18.92 8.19 4.82
N LEU A 46 -17.95 7.87 5.68
CA LEU A 46 -17.93 6.60 6.41
C LEU A 46 -19.03 6.53 7.49
N SER A 47 -19.38 7.66 8.09
CA SER A 47 -20.44 7.73 9.12
C SER A 47 -21.85 7.53 8.58
N LYS A 48 -22.05 7.62 7.24
CA LYS A 48 -23.38 7.46 6.63
C LYS A 48 -23.70 5.99 6.38
N ASP A 49 -24.93 5.58 6.69
CA ASP A 49 -25.45 4.28 6.28
C ASP A 49 -26.00 4.38 4.85
N SER A 50 -25.09 4.24 3.88
CA SER A 50 -25.39 4.27 2.46
C SER A 50 -24.63 3.16 1.75
N SER A 51 -25.22 2.61 0.70
CA SER A 51 -24.60 1.59 -0.15
C SER A 51 -23.93 2.23 -1.37
N ASP A 52 -22.97 3.11 -1.13
CA ASP A 52 -22.20 3.84 -2.13
C ASP A 52 -20.73 3.37 -2.19
N ILE A 53 -20.06 3.82 -3.24
CA ILE A 53 -18.63 3.59 -3.43
C ILE A 53 -17.89 4.84 -2.95
N VAL A 54 -16.96 4.65 -2.01
CA VAL A 54 -16.08 5.70 -1.52
C VAL A 54 -14.66 5.41 -1.96
N THR A 55 -14.03 6.34 -2.65
CA THR A 55 -12.61 6.26 -2.99
C THR A 55 -11.81 7.26 -2.17
N ALA A 56 -10.64 6.85 -1.69
CA ALA A 56 -9.76 7.71 -0.91
C ALA A 56 -8.29 7.38 -1.13
N MET A 57 -7.45 8.42 -1.19
CA MET A 57 -6.00 8.26 -1.27
C MET A 57 -5.38 8.16 0.13
N VAL A 58 -4.61 7.11 0.35
CA VAL A 58 -3.92 6.85 1.64
C VAL A 58 -3.02 8.01 2.05
N GLN A 59 -2.31 8.61 1.10
CA GLN A 59 -1.37 9.71 1.36
C GLN A 59 -2.04 10.97 1.94
N LYS A 60 -3.30 11.22 1.62
CA LYS A 60 -4.03 12.39 2.14
C LYS A 60 -4.28 12.32 3.64
N PHE A 61 -4.17 11.14 4.23
CA PHE A 61 -4.41 10.92 5.64
C PHE A 61 -3.17 11.10 6.51
N GLN A 62 -1.97 11.23 5.90
CA GLN A 62 -0.71 11.36 6.62
C GLN A 62 -0.32 12.82 6.93
N GLU A 63 -0.89 13.79 6.22
CA GLU A 63 -0.26 15.10 6.13
C GLU A 63 -0.41 16.02 7.34
N LYS A 64 -1.22 15.76 8.34
CA LYS A 64 -1.52 16.88 9.27
C LYS A 64 -1.71 16.63 10.76
N SER A 65 -1.56 15.49 11.37
CA SER A 65 -1.53 15.51 12.84
C SER A 65 -0.82 14.32 13.49
N LYS A 66 -0.02 14.64 14.51
CA LYS A 66 0.48 13.68 15.51
C LYS A 66 -0.65 13.09 16.37
N ASP A 67 -1.85 13.68 16.31
CA ASP A 67 -3.05 13.32 17.07
C ASP A 67 -4.17 12.86 16.12
N PHE A 68 -3.87 11.80 15.35
CA PHE A 68 -4.82 11.25 14.38
C PHE A 68 -5.77 10.30 15.11
N GLU A 69 -6.69 10.84 15.89
CA GLU A 69 -7.76 10.06 16.51
C GLU A 69 -8.96 9.91 15.56
N PHE A 70 -9.23 8.68 15.18
CA PHE A 70 -10.51 8.34 14.56
C PHE A 70 -11.43 7.79 15.66
N PRO A 71 -12.58 8.44 15.91
CA PRO A 71 -13.62 7.84 16.71
C PRO A 71 -14.23 6.63 15.96
N VAL A 72 -15.00 5.81 16.61
CA VAL A 72 -15.88 4.87 15.94
C VAL A 72 -16.84 5.66 15.07
N LEU A 73 -16.80 5.45 13.75
CA LEU A 73 -17.63 6.17 12.78
C LEU A 73 -18.83 5.35 12.36
N ASN A 74 -18.64 4.02 12.22
CA ASN A 74 -19.70 3.13 11.80
C ASN A 74 -19.40 1.69 12.24
N GLU A 75 -20.35 1.05 12.89
CA GLU A 75 -20.26 -0.33 13.38
C GLU A 75 -20.90 -1.35 12.44
N SER A 76 -21.35 -0.92 11.26
CA SER A 76 -22.01 -1.78 10.29
C SER A 76 -21.05 -2.83 9.72
N GLU A 77 -21.50 -4.07 9.65
CA GLU A 77 -20.83 -5.16 8.94
C GLU A 77 -21.00 -5.04 7.41
N LYS A 78 -21.83 -4.10 6.94
CA LYS A 78 -22.10 -3.85 5.52
C LYS A 78 -21.15 -2.84 4.90
N ILE A 79 -19.96 -2.68 5.44
CA ILE A 79 -18.88 -1.87 4.87
C ILE A 79 -17.72 -2.81 4.55
N ILE A 80 -17.23 -2.79 3.30
CA ILE A 80 -16.05 -3.57 2.87
C ILE A 80 -14.94 -2.60 2.50
N VAL A 81 -13.78 -2.77 3.10
CA VAL A 81 -12.59 -1.96 2.80
C VAL A 81 -11.66 -2.74 1.87
N LEU A 82 -11.33 -2.14 0.73
CA LEU A 82 -10.46 -2.68 -0.31
C LEU A 82 -9.20 -1.82 -0.37
N ALA A 83 -8.05 -2.40 -0.01
CA ALA A 83 -6.78 -1.68 0.08
C ALA A 83 -5.82 -2.14 -1.02
N ASP A 84 -5.42 -1.22 -1.90
CA ASP A 84 -4.41 -1.48 -2.91
C ASP A 84 -3.00 -1.19 -2.36
N GLU A 85 -1.99 -1.94 -2.83
CA GLU A 85 -0.59 -1.86 -2.40
C GLU A 85 -0.42 -1.93 -0.86
N ALA A 86 -1.20 -2.79 -0.22
CA ALA A 86 -1.33 -2.88 1.23
C ALA A 86 -0.04 -3.20 2.00
N HIS A 87 1.06 -3.58 1.29
CA HIS A 87 2.38 -3.82 1.88
C HIS A 87 3.10 -2.54 2.32
N ARG A 88 2.64 -1.37 1.89
CA ARG A 88 3.32 -0.10 2.22
C ARG A 88 3.09 0.31 3.67
N THR A 89 4.13 0.83 4.31
CA THR A 89 4.11 1.29 5.72
C THR A 89 3.03 2.33 6.01
N GLN A 90 2.57 3.03 4.98
CA GLN A 90 1.52 4.02 5.05
C GLN A 90 0.18 3.45 5.53
N TYR A 91 -0.07 2.18 5.24
CA TYR A 91 -1.27 1.50 5.72
C TYR A 91 -1.25 1.20 7.22
N GLY A 92 -0.08 1.19 7.86
CA GLY A 92 0.03 0.93 9.29
C GLY A 92 -0.78 1.91 10.15
N THR A 93 -0.58 3.21 9.95
CA THR A 93 -1.28 4.24 10.72
C THR A 93 -2.74 4.39 10.29
N LEU A 94 -2.99 4.44 8.98
CA LEU A 94 -4.36 4.50 8.46
C LEU A 94 -5.13 3.21 8.76
N GLY A 95 -4.48 2.05 8.62
CA GLY A 95 -5.09 0.77 8.96
C GLY A 95 -5.52 0.71 10.42
N ALA A 96 -4.68 1.17 11.35
CA ALA A 96 -5.03 1.26 12.76
C ALA A 96 -6.20 2.22 13.00
N ALA A 97 -6.20 3.40 12.36
CA ALA A 97 -7.28 4.35 12.45
C ALA A 97 -8.61 3.81 11.91
N LEU A 98 -8.57 3.10 10.75
CA LEU A 98 -9.75 2.48 10.18
C LEU A 98 -10.24 1.27 11.00
N ASN A 99 -9.35 0.57 11.70
CA ASN A 99 -9.75 -0.50 12.62
C ASN A 99 -10.59 0.04 13.78
N ILE A 100 -10.26 1.22 14.26
CA ILE A 100 -11.04 1.91 15.32
C ILE A 100 -12.33 2.47 14.72
N ALA A 101 -12.24 3.12 13.56
CA ALA A 101 -13.37 3.81 12.94
C ALA A 101 -14.45 2.86 12.41
N LEU A 102 -14.06 1.68 11.93
CA LEU A 102 -14.91 0.67 11.30
C LEU A 102 -14.59 -0.72 11.89
N PRO A 103 -14.93 -0.99 13.15
CA PRO A 103 -14.47 -2.18 13.87
C PRO A 103 -14.98 -3.50 13.25
N ASN A 104 -16.15 -3.49 12.64
CA ASN A 104 -16.78 -4.69 12.08
C ASN A 104 -16.64 -4.82 10.56
N ALA A 105 -15.97 -3.86 9.89
CA ALA A 105 -15.81 -3.88 8.44
C ALA A 105 -14.75 -4.90 8.00
N PRO A 106 -15.09 -5.91 7.17
CA PRO A 106 -14.11 -6.78 6.56
C PRO A 106 -13.16 -6.00 5.63
N ARG A 107 -11.90 -6.47 5.56
CA ARG A 107 -10.84 -5.83 4.79
C ARG A 107 -10.20 -6.80 3.83
N ILE A 108 -10.03 -6.38 2.58
CA ILE A 108 -9.35 -7.14 1.54
C ILE A 108 -8.16 -6.33 1.06
N ALA A 109 -6.97 -6.93 1.09
CA ALA A 109 -5.74 -6.33 0.63
C ALA A 109 -5.34 -6.87 -0.73
N PHE A 110 -4.92 -5.98 -1.62
CA PHE A 110 -4.30 -6.31 -2.89
C PHE A 110 -2.83 -5.87 -2.87
N THR A 111 -1.92 -6.73 -3.27
CA THR A 111 -0.50 -6.39 -3.32
C THR A 111 0.26 -7.30 -4.28
N GLY A 112 1.10 -6.72 -5.13
CA GLY A 112 2.03 -7.46 -5.97
C GLY A 112 3.33 -7.88 -5.26
N THR A 113 3.61 -7.32 -4.07
CA THR A 113 4.84 -7.56 -3.30
C THR A 113 4.56 -7.73 -1.81
N PRO A 114 3.93 -8.85 -1.41
CA PRO A 114 3.60 -9.08 0.00
C PRO A 114 4.88 -9.17 0.85
N LEU A 115 4.86 -8.57 2.04
CA LEU A 115 5.98 -8.61 2.99
C LEU A 115 6.02 -9.97 3.72
N ILE A 116 6.49 -10.99 3.05
CA ILE A 116 6.54 -12.38 3.55
C ILE A 116 7.49 -12.50 4.76
N ARG A 117 8.63 -11.80 4.73
CA ARG A 117 9.67 -11.92 5.78
C ARG A 117 9.24 -11.38 7.14
N THR A 118 8.31 -10.45 7.19
CA THR A 118 7.88 -9.80 8.44
C THR A 118 6.49 -10.24 8.89
N GLN A 119 5.80 -11.07 8.11
CA GLN A 119 4.39 -11.48 8.34
C GLN A 119 3.44 -10.30 8.59
N GLN A 120 3.86 -9.07 8.31
CA GLN A 120 3.07 -7.86 8.62
C GLN A 120 1.77 -7.80 7.81
N THR A 121 1.82 -8.24 6.55
CA THR A 121 0.62 -8.22 5.69
C THR A 121 -0.43 -9.21 6.19
N THR A 122 -0.04 -10.43 6.51
CA THR A 122 -0.96 -11.47 7.02
C THR A 122 -1.46 -11.16 8.42
N ASN A 123 -0.64 -10.56 9.28
CA ASN A 123 -1.08 -10.12 10.61
C ASN A 123 -2.14 -9.01 10.55
N THR A 124 -2.13 -8.20 9.50
CA THR A 124 -3.07 -7.06 9.35
C THR A 124 -4.32 -7.43 8.58
N PHE A 125 -4.21 -8.29 7.57
CA PHE A 125 -5.31 -8.60 6.64
C PHE A 125 -5.75 -10.07 6.66
N GLY A 126 -5.05 -10.94 7.41
CA GLY A 126 -5.33 -12.38 7.42
C GLY A 126 -4.62 -13.15 6.32
N ASP A 127 -5.06 -14.40 6.11
CA ASP A 127 -4.47 -15.31 5.13
C ASP A 127 -4.78 -14.91 3.68
N TYR A 128 -3.98 -15.44 2.74
CA TYR A 128 -4.21 -15.22 1.32
C TYR A 128 -5.54 -15.85 0.87
N ILE A 129 -6.37 -15.04 0.25
CA ILE A 129 -7.62 -15.50 -0.39
C ILE A 129 -7.29 -16.14 -1.72
N ASP A 130 -6.37 -15.52 -2.50
CA ASP A 130 -5.93 -15.99 -3.80
C ASP A 130 -4.53 -15.45 -4.12
N THR A 131 -3.82 -16.13 -5.03
CA THR A 131 -2.50 -15.73 -5.52
C THR A 131 -2.42 -15.93 -7.02
N TYR A 132 -1.92 -14.92 -7.74
CA TYR A 132 -1.64 -14.98 -9.16
C TYR A 132 -0.17 -14.66 -9.39
N THR A 133 0.62 -15.70 -9.67
CA THR A 133 2.08 -15.60 -9.77
C THR A 133 2.54 -15.10 -11.13
N ILE A 134 3.80 -14.61 -11.21
CA ILE A 134 4.42 -14.24 -12.49
C ILE A 134 4.45 -15.44 -13.46
N GLU A 135 4.70 -16.64 -12.95
CA GLU A 135 4.71 -17.86 -13.76
C GLU A 135 3.33 -18.14 -14.38
N GLN A 136 2.26 -17.97 -13.60
CA GLN A 136 0.89 -18.08 -14.10
C GLN A 136 0.60 -17.01 -15.15
N ALA A 137 1.00 -15.76 -14.89
CA ALA A 137 0.79 -14.65 -15.81
C ALA A 137 1.53 -14.84 -17.15
N VAL A 138 2.74 -15.41 -17.14
CA VAL A 138 3.47 -15.76 -18.36
C VAL A 138 2.77 -16.90 -19.11
N LYS A 139 2.34 -17.93 -18.40
CA LYS A 139 1.62 -19.07 -18.99
C LYS A 139 0.30 -18.65 -19.66
N ASP A 140 -0.41 -17.72 -19.04
CA ASP A 140 -1.68 -17.19 -19.53
C ASP A 140 -1.51 -16.12 -20.63
N GLY A 141 -0.26 -15.74 -20.93
CA GLY A 141 0.04 -14.69 -21.92
C GLY A 141 -0.28 -13.27 -21.45
N SER A 142 -0.54 -13.07 -20.16
CA SER A 142 -0.81 -11.75 -19.57
C SER A 142 0.44 -10.90 -19.42
N THR A 143 1.62 -11.54 -19.38
CA THR A 143 2.93 -10.87 -19.36
C THR A 143 3.96 -11.71 -20.10
N ILE A 144 5.13 -11.13 -20.36
CA ILE A 144 6.26 -11.82 -20.98
C ILE A 144 7.23 -12.32 -19.91
N GLN A 145 8.00 -13.35 -20.27
CA GLN A 145 9.05 -13.87 -19.39
C GLN A 145 10.11 -12.82 -19.13
N ILE A 146 10.50 -12.68 -17.86
CA ILE A 146 11.61 -11.83 -17.44
C ILE A 146 12.91 -12.60 -17.70
N LEU A 147 13.75 -12.08 -18.60
CA LEU A 147 15.10 -12.60 -18.83
C LEU A 147 16.07 -11.80 -17.96
N TYR A 148 16.85 -12.53 -17.16
CA TYR A 148 17.85 -11.94 -16.28
C TYR A 148 19.23 -12.09 -16.92
N GLU A 149 19.91 -10.97 -17.20
CA GLU A 149 21.30 -10.95 -17.63
C GLU A 149 22.16 -10.32 -16.54
N GLY A 150 22.97 -11.13 -15.87
CA GLY A 150 23.98 -10.62 -14.94
C GLY A 150 25.15 -10.03 -15.73
N ARG A 151 25.42 -8.75 -15.59
CA ARG A 151 26.60 -8.10 -16.15
C ARG A 151 27.53 -7.70 -15.04
N GLU A 152 28.78 -8.16 -15.13
CA GLU A 152 29.82 -7.62 -14.27
C GLU A 152 30.10 -6.17 -14.68
N PRO A 153 30.26 -5.24 -13.73
CA PRO A 153 30.61 -3.87 -14.07
C PRO A 153 32.00 -3.86 -14.72
N SER A 154 32.10 -3.26 -15.88
CA SER A 154 33.36 -3.07 -16.62
C SER A 154 34.26 -2.01 -15.99
N LEU A 155 33.81 -1.36 -14.93
CA LEU A 155 34.60 -0.39 -14.17
C LEU A 155 35.68 -1.11 -13.39
N ARG A 156 36.92 -0.94 -13.80
CA ARG A 156 38.11 -1.26 -13.00
C ARG A 156 38.60 0.02 -12.35
N VAL A 157 38.77 -0.02 -11.04
CA VAL A 157 39.49 1.05 -10.36
C VAL A 157 40.94 0.99 -10.85
N THR A 158 41.37 1.98 -11.63
CA THR A 158 42.75 2.14 -12.04
C THR A 158 43.43 3.07 -11.04
N GLY A 159 44.32 2.55 -10.26
CA GLY A 159 45.01 3.26 -9.16
C GLY A 159 45.38 2.29 -8.05
N ASP A 160 45.78 2.85 -6.93
CA ASP A 160 46.09 2.07 -5.74
C ASP A 160 44.88 1.31 -5.26
N SER A 161 45.08 0.15 -4.58
CA SER A 161 44.00 -0.64 -4.07
C SER A 161 43.13 0.20 -3.11
N LEU A 162 41.83 -0.12 -3.01
CA LEU A 162 40.93 0.52 -2.05
C LEU A 162 41.49 0.52 -0.63
N ASP A 163 42.20 -0.56 -0.26
CA ASP A 163 42.85 -0.69 1.04
C ASP A 163 44.01 0.31 1.21
N SER A 164 44.77 0.56 0.15
CA SER A 164 45.87 1.56 0.16
C SER A 164 45.31 2.97 0.30
N LEU A 165 44.25 3.31 -0.45
CA LEU A 165 43.58 4.59 -0.36
C LEU A 165 42.90 4.79 1.00
N PHE A 166 42.29 3.74 1.54
CA PHE A 166 41.69 3.78 2.87
C PHE A 166 42.76 4.03 3.95
N ASN A 167 43.87 3.34 3.90
CA ASN A 167 44.95 3.53 4.84
C ASN A 167 45.59 4.91 4.75
N GLU A 168 45.75 5.47 3.53
CA GLU A 168 46.28 6.81 3.32
C GLU A 168 45.32 7.90 3.86
N TYR A 169 44.00 7.76 3.60
CA TYR A 169 43.01 8.74 4.06
C TYR A 169 42.75 8.71 5.56
N PHE A 170 42.98 7.56 6.20
CA PHE A 170 42.72 7.32 7.63
C PHE A 170 43.98 7.04 8.42
N GLU A 171 45.16 7.46 7.92
CA GLU A 171 46.45 7.24 8.56
C GLU A 171 46.51 7.82 10.00
N ASP A 172 45.83 8.94 10.21
CA ASP A 172 45.76 9.66 11.48
C ASP A 172 44.66 9.14 12.45
N LYS A 173 43.91 8.11 12.06
CA LYS A 173 42.79 7.58 12.84
C LYS A 173 43.17 6.33 13.61
N SER A 174 42.63 6.19 14.82
CA SER A 174 42.77 4.97 15.60
C SER A 174 42.04 3.77 14.97
N GLU A 175 42.44 2.55 15.33
CA GLU A 175 41.82 1.32 14.79
C GLU A 175 40.31 1.20 15.17
N GLU A 176 39.90 1.83 16.29
CA GLU A 176 38.50 1.88 16.69
C GLU A 176 37.69 2.85 15.80
N GLU A 177 38.28 3.99 15.43
CA GLU A 177 37.67 4.98 14.52
C GLU A 177 37.63 4.55 13.04
N LYS A 178 38.47 3.57 12.65
CA LYS A 178 38.47 2.98 11.31
C LYS A 178 37.41 1.88 11.15
N ALA A 179 36.88 1.39 12.25
CA ALA A 179 35.89 0.30 12.28
C ALA A 179 34.43 0.78 12.38
N GLU A 180 34.19 2.05 12.65
CA GLU A 180 32.86 2.69 12.55
C GLU A 180 32.56 3.17 11.12
#